data_dc4d3c5c0d281d499bb7e8f703fe1e78
#
_entry.id   dc4d3c5c0d281d499bb7e8f703fe1e78
#
_cell.length_a   1.000
_cell.length_b   1.000
_cell.length_c   1.000
_cell.angle_alpha   90.00
_cell.angle_beta   90.00
_cell.angle_gamma   90.00
#
_symmetry.space_group_name_H-M   'P 1'
#
loop_
_entity.id
_entity.type
_entity.pdbx_description
1 polymer ?
#
loop_
_entity_poly.entity_id
_entity_poly.type
_entity_poly.pdbx_seq_one_letter_code
_entity_poly.pdbx_strand_id
1 'polypeptide(L)'
;MIGTAEEIIFLEAEIDRMEIEIMPLRLKQHGYQVLLDQKREEQGLKKLWELCGVYEGSKVLVTPNGEAEALYEVSGVMYSTTSKLIRVKGIRLLKSGHRPKYCYEHYDLGSIEWFAKNHKRHRY
;
A
#
# COMPACT_ATOMS: atom_id res chain seq x y z
N MET A 1 20.42 -11.55 6.54
CA MET A 1 19.23 -10.71 6.79
C MET A 1 17.99 -11.51 6.47
N ILE A 2 17.12 -11.68 7.43
CA ILE A 2 15.85 -12.40 7.21
C ILE A 2 14.99 -11.54 6.27
N GLY A 3 14.46 -12.14 5.22
CA GLY A 3 13.62 -11.43 4.26
C GLY A 3 12.28 -11.00 4.87
N THR A 4 11.75 -9.86 4.44
CA THR A 4 10.46 -9.33 4.90
C THR A 4 9.32 -10.34 4.70
N ALA A 5 9.36 -11.12 3.61
CA ALA A 5 8.37 -12.16 3.34
C ALA A 5 8.41 -13.28 4.39
N GLU A 6 9.58 -13.67 4.86
CA GLU A 6 9.73 -14.69 5.91
C GLU A 6 9.19 -14.20 7.25
N GLU A 7 9.42 -12.93 7.58
CA GLU A 7 8.85 -12.29 8.77
C GLU A 7 7.32 -12.26 8.72
N ILE A 8 6.74 -11.99 7.57
CA ILE A 8 5.28 -11.99 7.38
C ILE A 8 4.71 -13.39 7.62
N ILE A 9 5.32 -14.43 7.07
CA ILE A 9 4.89 -15.83 7.26
C ILE A 9 4.94 -16.21 8.74
N PHE A 10 6.01 -15.85 9.42
CA PHE A 10 6.15 -16.10 10.85
C PHE A 10 5.06 -15.40 11.67
N LEU A 11 4.80 -14.12 11.38
CA LEU A 11 3.81 -13.33 12.11
C LEU A 11 2.38 -13.84 11.87
N GLU A 12 2.07 -14.28 10.65
CA GLU A 12 0.77 -14.88 10.35
C GLU A 12 0.57 -16.18 11.14
N ALA A 13 1.57 -17.02 11.21
CA ALA A 13 1.51 -18.26 11.99
C ALA A 13 1.33 -17.99 13.49
N GLU A 14 2.00 -16.97 14.02
CA GLU A 14 1.86 -16.58 15.42
C GLU A 14 0.46 -16.03 15.73
N ILE A 15 -0.12 -15.25 14.83
CA ILE A 15 -1.48 -14.74 14.99
C ILE A 15 -2.49 -15.88 14.99
N ASP A 16 -2.39 -16.84 14.07
CA ASP A 16 -3.27 -18.01 13.99
C ASP A 16 -3.18 -18.84 15.27
N ARG A 17 -1.98 -19.04 15.78
CA ARG A 17 -1.78 -19.76 17.03
C ARG A 17 -2.45 -19.05 18.21
N MET A 18 -2.36 -17.73 18.28
CA MET A 18 -2.94 -16.92 19.36
C MET A 18 -4.47 -16.91 19.33
N GLU A 19 -5.08 -17.02 18.16
CA GLU A 19 -6.54 -17.11 18.04
C GLU A 19 -7.12 -18.37 18.68
N ILE A 20 -6.34 -19.43 18.76
CA ILE A 20 -6.72 -20.71 19.39
C ILE A 20 -6.56 -20.65 20.92
N GLU A 21 -5.72 -19.77 21.42
CA GLU A 21 -5.46 -19.56 22.83
C GLU A 21 -6.40 -18.48 23.42
N ILE A 22 -6.56 -18.50 24.73
CA ILE A 22 -7.58 -17.77 25.48
C ILE A 22 -7.33 -16.24 25.48
N MET A 23 -8.40 -15.49 25.61
CA MET A 23 -8.60 -14.04 25.73
C MET A 23 -7.47 -13.14 26.30
N PRO A 24 -6.61 -13.52 27.28
CA PRO A 24 -5.57 -12.62 27.79
C PRO A 24 -4.46 -12.25 26.81
N LEU A 25 -4.40 -12.93 25.67
CA LEU A 25 -3.36 -12.71 24.66
C LEU A 25 -3.77 -11.72 23.56
N ARG A 26 -4.95 -11.09 23.64
CA ARG A 26 -5.42 -10.13 22.63
C ARG A 26 -4.48 -8.96 22.42
N LEU A 27 -3.83 -8.46 23.47
CA LEU A 27 -2.87 -7.36 23.35
C LEU A 27 -1.62 -7.78 22.58
N LYS A 28 -1.13 -9.00 22.81
CA LYS A 28 -0.02 -9.57 22.03
C LYS A 28 -0.43 -9.78 20.57
N GLN A 29 -1.61 -10.36 20.35
CA GLN A 29 -2.15 -10.57 19.02
C GLN A 29 -2.28 -9.27 18.26
N HIS A 30 -2.78 -8.20 18.90
CA HIS A 30 -2.86 -6.87 18.31
C HIS A 30 -1.48 -6.32 17.94
N GLY A 31 -0.49 -6.48 18.83
CA GLY A 31 0.89 -6.06 18.54
C GLY A 31 1.49 -6.79 17.35
N TYR A 32 1.26 -8.10 17.24
CA TYR A 32 1.70 -8.88 16.08
C TYR A 32 0.97 -8.44 14.81
N GLN A 33 -0.32 -8.13 14.90
CA GLN A 33 -1.09 -7.66 13.75
C GLN A 33 -0.55 -6.32 13.22
N VAL A 34 -0.27 -5.37 14.11
CA VAL A 34 0.33 -4.08 13.75
C VAL A 34 1.69 -4.30 13.07
N LEU A 35 2.52 -5.16 13.63
CA LEU A 35 3.83 -5.46 13.07
C LEU A 35 3.72 -6.13 11.69
N LEU A 36 2.77 -7.05 11.53
CA LEU A 36 2.49 -7.69 10.25
C LEU A 36 2.08 -6.67 9.19
N ASP A 37 1.19 -5.74 9.53
CA ASP A 37 0.75 -4.70 8.63
C ASP A 37 1.90 -3.78 8.20
N GLN A 38 2.78 -3.43 9.15
CA GLN A 38 3.99 -2.65 8.84
C GLN A 38 4.92 -3.39 7.87
N LYS A 39 5.11 -4.69 8.07
CA LYS A 39 5.95 -5.51 7.18
C LYS A 39 5.35 -5.64 5.79
N ARG A 40 4.04 -5.77 5.69
CA ARG A 40 3.33 -5.79 4.40
C ARG A 40 3.48 -4.46 3.66
N GLU A 41 3.38 -3.34 4.38
CA GLU A 41 3.59 -2.02 3.80
C GLU A 41 5.01 -1.85 3.28
N GLU A 42 6.02 -2.20 4.08
CA GLU A 42 7.43 -2.16 3.67
C GLU A 42 7.68 -3.01 2.41
N GLN A 43 7.15 -4.22 2.39
CA GLN A 43 7.26 -5.12 1.24
C GLN A 43 6.58 -4.53 0.02
N GLY A 44 5.42 -3.92 0.19
CA GLY A 44 4.68 -3.28 -0.89
C GLY A 44 5.43 -2.09 -1.47
N LEU A 45 5.97 -1.23 -0.64
CA LEU A 45 6.77 -0.07 -1.08
C LEU A 45 8.03 -0.50 -1.81
N LYS A 46 8.72 -1.55 -1.32
CA LYS A 46 9.88 -2.11 -1.98
C LYS A 46 9.52 -2.66 -3.36
N LYS A 47 8.43 -3.40 -3.46
CA LYS A 47 7.94 -3.96 -4.72
C LYS A 47 7.55 -2.86 -5.71
N LEU A 48 6.92 -1.79 -5.22
CA LEU A 48 6.55 -0.63 -6.03
C LEU A 48 7.79 0.04 -6.63
N TRP A 49 8.84 0.21 -5.84
CA TRP A 49 10.10 0.75 -6.31
C TRP A 49 10.75 -0.17 -7.35
N GLU A 50 10.82 -1.47 -7.08
CA GLU A 50 11.46 -2.45 -7.98
C GLU A 50 10.74 -2.56 -9.32
N LEU A 51 9.40 -2.55 -9.33
CA LEU A 51 8.61 -2.70 -10.55
C LEU A 51 8.40 -1.40 -11.32
N CYS A 52 8.26 -0.28 -10.63
CA CYS A 52 7.81 0.98 -11.23
C CYS A 52 8.82 2.11 -11.11
N GLY A 53 9.81 1.99 -10.24
CA GLY A 53 10.69 3.11 -9.90
C GLY A 53 9.94 4.24 -9.20
N VAL A 54 8.84 3.93 -8.53
CA VAL A 54 7.96 4.88 -7.84
C VAL A 54 8.10 4.70 -6.33
N TYR A 55 8.07 5.80 -5.61
CA TYR A 55 8.17 5.84 -4.15
C TYR A 55 7.09 6.76 -3.58
N GLU A 56 6.94 6.74 -2.26
CA GLU A 56 6.00 7.62 -1.57
C GLU A 56 6.36 9.08 -1.85
N GLY A 57 5.37 9.85 -2.32
CA GLY A 57 5.58 11.23 -2.74
C GLY A 57 5.78 11.43 -4.25
N SER A 58 5.98 10.35 -5.01
CA SER A 58 6.10 10.44 -6.48
C SER A 58 4.79 10.91 -7.10
N LYS A 59 4.89 11.78 -8.11
CA LYS A 59 3.74 12.24 -8.88
C LYS A 59 3.60 11.38 -10.13
N VAL A 60 2.39 10.88 -10.37
CA VAL A 60 2.10 9.97 -11.48
C VAL A 60 0.78 10.35 -12.15
N LEU A 61 0.67 10.05 -13.43
CA LEU A 61 -0.57 10.15 -14.18
C LEU A 61 -1.17 8.75 -14.26
N VAL A 62 -2.41 8.61 -13.84
CA VAL A 62 -3.13 7.34 -13.85
C VAL A 62 -4.54 7.57 -14.36
N THR A 63 -5.04 6.62 -15.13
CA THR A 63 -6.44 6.56 -15.55
C THR A 63 -7.11 5.46 -14.73
N PRO A 64 -7.72 5.80 -13.57
CA PRO A 64 -8.43 4.80 -12.80
C PRO A 64 -9.61 4.23 -13.59
N ASN A 65 -10.03 3.02 -13.26
CA ASN A 65 -11.09 2.34 -13.96
C ASN A 65 -12.38 3.16 -13.98
N GLY A 66 -12.86 3.51 -15.17
CA GLY A 66 -14.07 4.30 -15.35
C GLY A 66 -13.93 5.80 -15.17
N GLU A 67 -12.71 6.31 -14.97
CA GLU A 67 -12.46 7.73 -14.77
C GLU A 67 -11.46 8.28 -15.79
N ALA A 68 -11.38 9.60 -15.90
CA ALA A 68 -10.40 10.26 -16.76
C ALA A 68 -9.00 10.21 -16.14
N GLU A 69 -7.97 10.30 -16.98
CA GLU A 69 -6.59 10.42 -16.51
C GLU A 69 -6.43 11.63 -15.61
N ALA A 70 -5.79 11.46 -14.48
CA ALA A 70 -5.55 12.50 -13.51
C ALA A 70 -4.17 12.37 -12.88
N LEU A 71 -3.70 13.46 -12.29
CA LEU A 71 -2.42 13.51 -11.60
C LEU A 71 -2.63 13.12 -10.14
N TYR A 72 -1.83 12.16 -9.67
CA TYR A 72 -1.85 11.69 -8.29
C TYR A 72 -0.45 11.75 -7.68
N GLU A 73 -0.39 12.01 -6.38
CA GLU A 73 0.81 11.82 -5.58
C GLU A 73 0.67 10.49 -4.84
N VAL A 74 1.61 9.59 -5.05
CA VAL A 74 1.59 8.29 -4.36
C VAL A 74 1.76 8.52 -2.86
N SER A 75 0.76 8.12 -2.08
CA SER A 75 0.78 8.29 -0.62
C SER A 75 1.23 7.02 0.11
N GLY A 76 1.32 5.91 -0.58
CA GLY A 76 1.77 4.65 -0.01
C GLY A 76 1.10 3.46 -0.66
N VAL A 77 1.08 2.37 0.08
CA VAL A 77 0.45 1.12 -0.32
C VAL A 77 -0.47 0.63 0.79
N MET A 78 -1.42 -0.21 0.44
CA MET A 78 -2.26 -0.89 1.41
C MET A 78 -2.42 -2.35 1.02
N TYR A 79 -2.59 -3.20 2.02
CA TYR A 79 -2.87 -4.62 1.81
C TYR A 79 -4.37 -4.84 1.90
N SER A 80 -4.94 -5.40 0.84
CA SER A 80 -6.35 -5.79 0.83
C SER A 80 -6.50 -7.21 1.37
N THR A 81 -7.18 -7.36 2.51
CA THR A 81 -7.45 -8.66 3.10
C THR A 81 -8.42 -9.49 2.25
N THR A 82 -9.30 -8.83 1.52
CA THR A 82 -10.29 -9.47 0.65
C THR A 82 -9.65 -10.08 -0.59
N SER A 83 -8.84 -9.31 -1.31
CA SER A 83 -8.18 -9.76 -2.54
C SER A 83 -6.80 -10.37 -2.29
N LYS A 84 -6.25 -10.21 -1.08
CA LYS A 84 -4.87 -10.57 -0.70
C LYS A 84 -3.81 -9.92 -1.61
N LEU A 85 -4.12 -8.76 -2.16
CA LEU A 85 -3.23 -8.00 -3.04
C LEU A 85 -2.77 -6.73 -2.34
N ILE A 86 -1.56 -6.33 -2.67
CA ILE A 86 -1.04 -5.01 -2.29
C ILE A 86 -1.51 -4.02 -3.34
N ARG A 87 -2.15 -2.95 -2.90
CA ARG A 87 -2.71 -1.91 -3.76
C ARG A 87 -2.00 -0.60 -3.51
N VAL A 88 -1.84 0.19 -4.57
CA VAL A 88 -1.24 1.52 -4.47
C VAL A 88 -2.33 2.53 -4.13
N LYS A 89 -2.03 3.45 -3.22
CA LYS A 89 -2.92 4.55 -2.87
C LYS A 89 -2.25 5.89 -3.16
N GLY A 90 -3.05 6.86 -3.52
CA GLY A 90 -2.56 8.19 -3.85
C GLY A 90 -3.55 9.28 -3.54
N ILE A 91 -3.06 10.50 -3.54
CA ILE A 91 -3.85 11.71 -3.35
C ILE A 91 -4.01 12.39 -4.71
N ARG A 92 -5.24 12.70 -5.11
CA ARG A 92 -5.48 13.42 -6.35
C ARG A 92 -4.99 14.86 -6.22
N LEU A 93 -4.14 15.25 -7.15
CA LEU A 93 -3.57 16.60 -7.18
C LEU A 93 -4.41 17.53 -8.06
N LEU A 94 -4.28 18.82 -7.82
CA LEU A 94 -4.82 19.86 -8.69
C LEU A 94 -4.04 19.88 -10.02
N LYS A 95 -4.60 20.52 -11.02
CA LYS A 95 -3.92 20.70 -12.33
C LYS A 95 -2.56 21.38 -12.20
N SER A 96 -2.39 22.23 -11.17
CA SER A 96 -1.12 22.88 -10.84
C SER A 96 -0.06 21.94 -10.27
N GLY A 97 -0.40 20.69 -9.96
CA GLY A 97 0.49 19.72 -9.32
C GLY A 97 0.58 19.83 -7.81
N HIS A 98 -0.20 20.71 -7.21
CA HIS A 98 -0.24 20.86 -5.74
C HIS A 98 -1.36 20.04 -5.12
N ARG A 99 -1.22 19.71 -3.83
CA ARG A 99 -2.28 19.10 -3.05
C ARG A 99 -3.44 20.09 -2.87
N PRO A 100 -4.71 19.61 -2.83
CA PRO A 100 -5.84 20.47 -2.49
C PRO A 100 -5.67 21.11 -1.13
N LYS A 101 -6.12 22.37 -0.96
CA LYS A 101 -6.02 23.10 0.32
C LYS A 101 -6.86 22.49 1.44
N TYR A 102 -7.98 21.88 1.08
CA TYR A 102 -8.96 21.35 2.02
C TYR A 102 -9.15 19.87 1.73
N CYS A 103 -9.54 19.10 2.72
CA CYS A 103 -9.84 17.67 2.67
C CYS A 103 -9.42 16.95 1.38
N TYR A 104 -8.35 16.20 1.44
CA TYR A 104 -7.99 15.30 0.36
C TYR A 104 -8.23 13.85 0.79
N GLU A 105 -8.72 13.05 -0.16
CA GLU A 105 -8.97 11.63 0.06
C GLU A 105 -7.87 10.81 -0.57
N HIS A 106 -7.62 9.64 0.03
CA HIS A 106 -6.74 8.66 -0.58
C HIS A 106 -7.54 7.81 -1.55
N TYR A 107 -7.08 7.78 -2.80
CA TYR A 107 -7.69 6.99 -3.86
C TYR A 107 -6.95 5.67 -4.05
N ASP A 108 -7.70 4.61 -4.36
CA ASP A 108 -7.14 3.33 -4.74
C ASP A 108 -6.70 3.40 -6.21
N LEU A 109 -5.40 3.31 -6.45
CA LEU A 109 -4.82 3.35 -7.79
C LEU A 109 -4.62 1.97 -8.42
N GLY A 110 -5.21 0.95 -7.81
CA GLY A 110 -5.16 -0.42 -8.29
C GLY A 110 -4.07 -1.24 -7.62
N SER A 111 -4.02 -2.53 -7.97
CA SER A 111 -2.95 -3.41 -7.50
C SER A 111 -1.60 -2.94 -8.06
N ILE A 112 -0.50 -3.33 -7.40
CA ILE A 112 0.84 -2.95 -7.87
C ILE A 112 1.05 -3.40 -9.32
N GLU A 113 0.62 -4.59 -9.68
CA GLU A 113 0.76 -5.12 -11.03
C GLU A 113 0.00 -4.30 -12.06
N TRP A 114 -1.25 -3.94 -11.76
CA TRP A 114 -2.05 -3.08 -12.63
C TRP A 114 -1.45 -1.67 -12.73
N PHE A 115 -1.06 -1.11 -11.59
CA PHE A 115 -0.43 0.22 -11.52
C PHE A 115 0.86 0.27 -12.33
N ALA A 116 1.69 -0.77 -12.26
CA ALA A 116 2.93 -0.85 -13.02
C ALA A 116 2.70 -0.73 -14.53
N LYS A 117 1.59 -1.30 -15.03
CA LYS A 117 1.25 -1.28 -16.45
C LYS A 117 0.54 0.00 -16.90
N ASN A 118 -0.15 0.70 -15.98
CA ASN A 118 -1.12 1.74 -16.35
C ASN A 118 -0.75 3.14 -15.86
N HIS A 119 0.32 3.30 -15.11
CA HIS A 119 0.77 4.62 -14.67
C HIS A 119 1.76 5.24 -15.66
N LYS A 120 1.81 6.56 -15.67
CA LYS A 120 2.83 7.32 -16.38
C LYS A 120 3.51 8.26 -15.38
N ARG A 121 4.83 8.32 -15.44
CA ARG A 121 5.56 9.30 -14.62
C ARG A 121 5.22 10.71 -15.10
N HIS A 122 4.91 11.57 -14.13
CA HIS A 122 4.80 13.00 -14.42
C HIS A 122 6.20 13.57 -14.58
N ARG A 123 6.47 14.10 -15.77
CA ARG A 123 7.71 14.81 -16.06
C ARG A 123 7.45 16.31 -15.97
N TYR A 124 8.28 16.97 -15.21
CA TYR A 124 8.28 18.41 -15.10
C TYR A 124 8.91 19.05 -16.35
#